data_f9faab40d0d8e0239990f40293a2038d
#
_entry.id   f9faab40d0d8e0239990f40293a2038d
#
_cell.length_a   1.000
_cell.length_b   1.000
_cell.length_c   1.000
_cell.angle_alpha   90.00
_cell.angle_beta   90.00
_cell.angle_gamma   90.00
#
_symmetry.space_group_name_H-M   'P 1'
#
loop_
_entity.id
_entity.type
_entity.pdbx_description
1 polymer ?
#
loop_
_entity_poly.entity_id
_entity_poly.type
_entity_poly.pdbx_seq_one_letter_code
_entity_poly.pdbx_strand_id
1 'polypeptide(L)'
;LKYISVFSLFTVIPSLIVAIFSLFIFNFGIQNYFDKQITKAVNNSYDVAKNYLEESKENVLSDVILMSVGLNRASGFYYSNPNRFKQIMRSEKILRRIDDVYLIDSLGNILLSDVRDITEELVIPADEDYDQALEGKPVFITDSLENKTTVMTKLTSLVDTYLYISRNIDSEILRYLNETEQAVSFYYSVENSQTGIKVTFAIIYIIVVTLLLFLSTSIAITFASRLTKPIINLIGASDSISKGALDVKVPEVETDDEFKKLNHNFNQMIERLKEQQDKLLITERYEAWESV
;
A
#
# COMPACT_ATOMS: atom_id res chain seq x y z
N LEU A 1 -0.56 23.72 -41.99
CA LEU A 1 0.41 22.98 -41.20
C LEU A 1 0.92 23.79 -40.00
N LYS A 2 1.36 25.05 -40.12
CA LYS A 2 1.87 25.87 -39.00
C LYS A 2 0.88 26.02 -37.84
N TYR A 3 -0.40 26.27 -38.10
CA TYR A 3 -1.42 26.45 -37.05
C TYR A 3 -1.73 25.14 -36.29
N ILE A 4 -1.78 24.03 -37.01
CA ILE A 4 -1.96 22.69 -36.41
C ILE A 4 -0.81 22.37 -35.46
N SER A 5 0.42 22.67 -35.90
CA SER A 5 1.62 22.47 -35.09
C SER A 5 1.63 23.30 -33.80
N VAL A 6 1.19 24.58 -33.89
CA VAL A 6 1.09 25.46 -32.71
C VAL A 6 0.01 25.00 -31.74
N PHE A 7 -1.19 24.63 -32.24
CA PHE A 7 -2.26 24.11 -31.40
C PHE A 7 -1.90 22.78 -30.74
N SER A 8 -1.26 21.86 -31.48
CA SER A 8 -0.76 20.60 -30.95
C SER A 8 0.28 20.82 -29.84
N LEU A 9 1.17 21.78 -30.02
CA LEU A 9 2.19 22.14 -29.01
C LEU A 9 1.55 22.68 -27.73
N PHE A 10 0.51 23.50 -27.85
CA PHE A 10 -0.23 24.08 -26.72
C PHE A 10 -0.98 23.06 -25.88
N THR A 11 -1.36 21.91 -26.45
CA THR A 11 -2.05 20.83 -25.74
C THR A 11 -1.06 19.79 -25.19
N VAL A 12 0.04 19.54 -25.89
CA VAL A 12 1.07 18.56 -25.48
C VAL A 12 1.88 19.03 -24.27
N ILE A 13 2.29 20.31 -24.24
CA ILE A 13 3.13 20.84 -23.16
C ILE A 13 2.45 20.76 -21.79
N PRO A 14 1.21 21.26 -21.58
CA PRO A 14 0.55 21.15 -20.29
C PRO A 14 0.31 19.70 -19.84
N SER A 15 -0.06 18.80 -20.76
CA SER A 15 -0.28 17.39 -20.41
C SER A 15 1.03 16.70 -20.00
N LEU A 16 2.14 17.04 -20.62
CA LEU A 16 3.45 16.52 -20.27
C LEU A 16 3.94 17.05 -18.89
N ILE A 17 3.68 18.32 -18.59
CA ILE A 17 3.97 18.91 -17.28
C ILE A 17 3.14 18.24 -16.19
N VAL A 18 1.84 18.04 -16.40
CA VAL A 18 0.96 17.34 -15.44
C VAL A 18 1.43 15.90 -15.25
N ALA A 19 1.87 15.24 -16.33
CA ALA A 19 2.42 13.89 -16.28
C ALA A 19 3.65 13.80 -15.37
N ILE A 20 4.63 14.63 -15.61
CA ILE A 20 5.88 14.68 -14.83
C ILE A 20 5.59 15.03 -13.37
N PHE A 21 4.72 16.01 -13.13
CA PHE A 21 4.36 16.45 -11.79
C PHE A 21 3.59 15.38 -11.00
N SER A 22 2.68 14.66 -11.66
CA SER A 22 1.95 13.54 -11.06
C SER A 22 2.88 12.38 -10.68
N LEU A 23 3.82 12.01 -11.55
CA LEU A 23 4.85 11.01 -11.26
C LEU A 23 5.76 11.45 -10.11
N PHE A 24 6.11 12.74 -10.05
CA PHE A 24 6.93 13.29 -8.98
C PHE A 24 6.22 13.27 -7.63
N ILE A 25 4.96 13.69 -7.55
CA ILE A 25 4.14 13.63 -6.32
C ILE A 25 3.99 12.18 -5.87
N PHE A 26 3.69 11.26 -6.79
CA PHE A 26 3.52 9.84 -6.45
C PHE A 26 4.82 9.22 -5.91
N ASN A 27 5.96 9.46 -6.56
CA ASN A 27 7.24 8.88 -6.14
C ASN A 27 7.83 9.53 -4.87
N PHE A 28 7.72 10.84 -4.71
CA PHE A 28 8.38 11.54 -3.61
C PHE A 28 7.46 11.91 -2.45
N GLY A 29 6.19 12.20 -2.70
CA GLY A 29 5.28 12.68 -1.66
C GLY A 29 4.67 11.54 -0.85
N ILE A 30 4.00 10.62 -1.53
CA ILE A 30 3.20 9.59 -0.87
C ILE A 30 4.10 8.47 -0.35
N GLN A 31 5.04 8.01 -1.14
CA GLN A 31 5.85 6.84 -0.82
C GLN A 31 6.82 7.09 0.35
N ASN A 32 7.57 8.18 0.35
CA ASN A 32 8.52 8.47 1.44
C ASN A 32 7.85 8.75 2.80
N TYR A 33 6.62 9.24 2.79
CA TYR A 33 5.90 9.54 4.02
C TYR A 33 5.29 8.28 4.64
N PHE A 34 4.62 7.46 3.83
CA PHE A 34 3.95 6.25 4.33
C PHE A 34 4.94 5.14 4.69
N ASP A 35 5.97 4.89 3.87
CA ASP A 35 6.90 3.79 4.10
C ASP A 35 7.66 3.93 5.43
N LYS A 36 8.21 5.09 5.75
CA LYS A 36 9.02 5.28 6.98
C LYS A 36 8.19 5.25 8.26
N GLN A 37 7.02 5.87 8.28
CA GLN A 37 6.21 5.97 9.51
C GLN A 37 5.51 4.66 9.82
N ILE A 38 4.93 4.01 8.81
CA ILE A 38 4.22 2.74 8.98
C ILE A 38 5.20 1.62 9.31
N THR A 39 6.30 1.49 8.57
CA THR A 39 7.35 0.49 8.85
C THR A 39 7.88 0.61 10.27
N LYS A 40 8.17 1.83 10.70
CA LYS A 40 8.66 2.07 12.07
C LYS A 40 7.61 1.70 13.11
N ALA A 41 6.34 2.05 12.91
CA ALA A 41 5.28 1.71 13.85
C ALA A 41 5.05 0.20 13.94
N VAL A 42 5.01 -0.49 12.80
CA VAL A 42 4.80 -1.94 12.72
C VAL A 42 5.99 -2.69 13.34
N ASN A 43 7.23 -2.34 12.99
CA ASN A 43 8.42 -2.98 13.58
C ASN A 43 8.50 -2.73 15.09
N ASN A 44 8.23 -1.50 15.55
CA ASN A 44 8.23 -1.22 16.99
C ASN A 44 7.16 -2.05 17.72
N SER A 45 5.98 -2.26 17.14
CA SER A 45 4.93 -3.07 17.75
C SER A 45 5.34 -4.54 17.84
N TYR A 46 6.00 -5.07 16.81
CA TYR A 46 6.57 -6.42 16.81
C TYR A 46 7.66 -6.56 17.88
N ASP A 47 8.60 -5.63 17.94
CA ASP A 47 9.68 -5.64 18.92
C ASP A 47 9.14 -5.57 20.36
N VAL A 48 8.12 -4.77 20.61
CA VAL A 48 7.48 -4.70 21.94
C VAL A 48 6.83 -6.03 22.30
N ALA A 49 6.08 -6.65 21.39
CA ALA A 49 5.43 -7.93 21.65
C ALA A 49 6.46 -9.06 21.87
N LYS A 50 7.53 -9.10 21.09
CA LYS A 50 8.62 -10.04 21.22
C LYS A 50 9.38 -9.87 22.54
N ASN A 51 9.74 -8.64 22.88
CA ASN A 51 10.44 -8.34 24.13
C ASN A 51 9.58 -8.72 25.35
N TYR A 52 8.26 -8.49 25.28
CA TYR A 52 7.38 -8.93 26.36
C TYR A 52 7.36 -10.46 26.51
N LEU A 53 7.35 -11.21 25.40
CA LEU A 53 7.42 -12.67 25.45
C LEU A 53 8.74 -13.16 26.06
N GLU A 54 9.86 -12.57 25.66
CA GLU A 54 11.17 -12.90 26.22
C GLU A 54 11.27 -12.54 27.71
N GLU A 55 10.79 -11.37 28.11
CA GLU A 55 10.70 -10.98 29.52
C GLU A 55 9.82 -11.94 30.33
N SER A 56 8.70 -12.36 29.77
CA SER A 56 7.82 -13.36 30.39
C SER A 56 8.54 -14.69 30.60
N LYS A 57 9.33 -15.17 29.64
CA LYS A 57 10.13 -16.39 29.76
C LYS A 57 11.21 -16.25 30.85
N GLU A 58 11.94 -15.14 30.86
CA GLU A 58 12.98 -14.88 31.89
C GLU A 58 12.37 -14.81 33.30
N ASN A 59 11.18 -14.26 33.45
CA ASN A 59 10.46 -14.25 34.71
C ASN A 59 10.12 -15.67 35.20
N VAL A 60 9.65 -16.56 34.30
CA VAL A 60 9.38 -17.97 34.66
C VAL A 60 10.67 -18.68 35.07
N LEU A 61 11.77 -18.39 34.36
CA LEU A 61 13.09 -18.96 34.71
C LEU A 61 13.59 -18.51 36.09
N SER A 62 13.39 -17.23 36.41
CA SER A 62 13.70 -16.72 37.76
C SER A 62 12.79 -17.34 38.82
N ASP A 63 11.53 -17.52 38.53
CA ASP A 63 10.56 -18.09 39.46
C ASP A 63 10.83 -19.57 39.75
N VAL A 64 11.27 -20.38 38.79
CA VAL A 64 11.65 -21.77 39.04
C VAL A 64 12.85 -21.89 39.93
N ILE A 65 13.86 -21.00 39.75
CA ILE A 65 15.03 -20.97 40.62
C ILE A 65 14.64 -20.66 42.08
N LEU A 66 13.87 -19.57 42.25
CA LEU A 66 13.44 -19.16 43.59
C LEU A 66 12.53 -20.20 44.25
N MET A 67 11.64 -20.83 43.50
CA MET A 67 10.79 -21.91 43.98
C MET A 67 11.63 -23.16 44.36
N SER A 68 12.62 -23.52 43.55
CA SER A 68 13.49 -24.64 43.82
C SER A 68 14.26 -24.44 45.15
N VAL A 69 14.74 -23.23 45.44
CA VAL A 69 15.37 -22.90 46.72
C VAL A 69 14.40 -23.06 47.90
N GLY A 70 13.16 -22.59 47.74
CA GLY A 70 12.08 -22.75 48.73
C GLY A 70 11.78 -24.21 49.05
N LEU A 71 11.60 -25.03 47.99
CA LEU A 71 11.32 -26.45 48.13
C LEU A 71 12.50 -27.25 48.64
N ASN A 72 13.72 -26.94 48.23
CA ASN A 72 14.92 -27.56 48.78
C ASN A 72 15.05 -27.31 50.30
N ARG A 73 14.74 -26.10 50.78
CA ARG A 73 14.70 -25.82 52.24
C ARG A 73 13.62 -26.60 52.97
N ALA A 74 12.53 -26.88 52.30
CA ALA A 74 11.39 -27.63 52.84
C ALA A 74 11.52 -29.14 52.66
N SER A 75 12.60 -29.65 52.05
CA SER A 75 12.80 -31.07 51.69
C SER A 75 12.61 -32.04 52.88
N GLY A 76 12.96 -31.63 54.11
CA GLY A 76 12.73 -32.43 55.32
C GLY A 76 11.26 -32.77 55.56
N PHE A 77 10.32 -31.96 55.06
CA PHE A 77 8.87 -32.25 55.14
C PHE A 77 8.40 -33.22 54.06
N TYR A 78 9.15 -33.41 53.01
CA TYR A 78 8.74 -34.29 51.90
C TYR A 78 8.42 -35.71 52.37
N TYR A 79 9.29 -36.26 53.23
CA TYR A 79 9.13 -37.58 53.81
C TYR A 79 8.43 -37.56 55.18
N SER A 80 8.66 -36.55 56.01
CA SER A 80 8.12 -36.49 57.38
C SER A 80 6.68 -35.98 57.45
N ASN A 81 6.26 -35.10 56.59
CA ASN A 81 4.92 -34.53 56.54
C ASN A 81 4.56 -34.09 55.11
N PRO A 82 4.19 -35.02 54.21
CA PRO A 82 3.92 -34.73 52.82
C PRO A 82 2.81 -33.67 52.59
N ASN A 83 1.82 -33.60 53.46
CA ASN A 83 0.75 -32.61 53.38
C ASN A 83 1.29 -31.21 53.60
N ARG A 84 2.22 -31.03 54.54
CA ARG A 84 2.87 -29.72 54.77
C ARG A 84 3.75 -29.32 53.61
N PHE A 85 4.47 -30.26 53.02
CA PHE A 85 5.29 -30.04 51.85
C PHE A 85 4.41 -29.56 50.65
N LYS A 86 3.27 -30.25 50.41
CA LYS A 86 2.32 -29.88 49.40
C LYS A 86 1.72 -28.47 49.62
N GLN A 87 1.43 -28.10 50.87
CA GLN A 87 0.99 -26.73 51.20
C GLN A 87 2.05 -25.69 50.88
N ILE A 88 3.34 -25.96 51.20
CA ILE A 88 4.45 -25.05 50.87
C ILE A 88 4.58 -24.91 49.36
N MET A 89 4.56 -26.01 48.60
CA MET A 89 4.60 -26.00 47.15
C MET A 89 3.46 -25.16 46.54
N ARG A 90 2.26 -25.32 47.09
CA ARG A 90 1.08 -24.53 46.66
C ARG A 90 1.23 -23.05 47.00
N SER A 91 1.79 -22.71 48.17
CA SER A 91 2.03 -21.31 48.54
C SER A 91 3.07 -20.66 47.64
N GLU A 92 4.16 -21.37 47.31
CA GLU A 92 5.17 -20.93 46.35
C GLU A 92 4.61 -20.72 44.95
N LYS A 93 3.75 -21.65 44.49
CA LYS A 93 2.99 -21.56 43.22
C LYS A 93 2.15 -20.27 43.14
N ILE A 94 1.33 -20.02 44.19
CA ILE A 94 0.44 -18.87 44.24
C ILE A 94 1.24 -17.57 44.29
N LEU A 95 2.29 -17.51 45.13
CA LEU A 95 3.14 -16.32 45.27
C LEU A 95 3.75 -15.89 43.92
N ARG A 96 4.10 -16.82 43.06
CA ARG A 96 4.77 -16.58 41.77
C ARG A 96 3.82 -16.61 40.57
N ARG A 97 2.51 -16.76 40.82
CA ARG A 97 1.50 -16.84 39.74
C ARG A 97 1.82 -17.91 38.69
N ILE A 98 2.30 -19.09 39.19
CA ILE A 98 2.53 -20.25 38.34
C ILE A 98 1.19 -20.97 38.17
N ASP A 99 0.89 -21.46 36.95
CA ASP A 99 -0.36 -22.14 36.69
C ASP A 99 -0.30 -23.62 37.08
N ASP A 100 0.79 -24.32 36.70
CA ASP A 100 0.96 -25.73 36.99
C ASP A 100 2.34 -26.02 37.55
N VAL A 101 2.36 -26.87 38.57
CA VAL A 101 3.58 -27.33 39.21
C VAL A 101 3.54 -28.85 39.34
N TYR A 102 4.60 -29.49 38.92
CA TYR A 102 4.82 -30.90 39.05
C TYR A 102 6.17 -31.16 39.69
N LEU A 103 6.25 -32.20 40.51
CA LEU A 103 7.49 -32.88 40.85
C LEU A 103 7.52 -34.18 40.08
N ILE A 104 8.53 -34.38 39.27
CA ILE A 104 8.67 -35.56 38.41
C ILE A 104 10.01 -36.25 38.70
N ASP A 105 10.10 -37.54 38.44
CA ASP A 105 11.36 -38.28 38.45
C ASP A 105 12.05 -38.24 37.06
N SER A 106 13.22 -38.84 36.95
CA SER A 106 13.99 -38.94 35.69
C SER A 106 13.30 -39.78 34.59
N LEU A 107 12.25 -40.53 34.94
CA LEU A 107 11.44 -41.29 33.99
C LEU A 107 10.14 -40.53 33.55
N GLY A 108 9.96 -39.30 34.05
CA GLY A 108 8.76 -38.49 33.76
C GLY A 108 7.53 -38.85 34.59
N ASN A 109 7.67 -39.77 35.63
CA ASN A 109 6.53 -40.07 36.48
C ASN A 109 6.25 -38.93 37.45
N ILE A 110 4.99 -38.60 37.63
CA ILE A 110 4.51 -37.54 38.50
C ILE A 110 4.57 -38.02 39.96
N LEU A 111 5.45 -37.43 40.78
CA LEU A 111 5.56 -37.68 42.19
C LEU A 111 4.58 -36.86 43.03
N LEU A 112 4.41 -35.60 42.64
CA LEU A 112 3.47 -34.68 43.28
C LEU A 112 3.05 -33.60 42.25
N SER A 113 1.80 -33.15 42.32
CA SER A 113 1.34 -32.08 41.46
C SER A 113 0.33 -31.15 42.14
N ASP A 114 0.35 -29.90 41.69
CA ASP A 114 -0.71 -28.90 41.94
C ASP A 114 -0.95 -28.14 40.66
N VAL A 115 -1.96 -28.61 39.92
CA VAL A 115 -2.29 -28.18 38.55
C VAL A 115 -3.63 -27.46 38.52
N ARG A 116 -3.80 -26.60 37.54
CA ARG A 116 -5.04 -25.88 37.29
C ARG A 116 -6.08 -26.78 36.59
N ASP A 117 -5.61 -27.58 35.64
CA ASP A 117 -6.44 -28.50 34.88
C ASP A 117 -5.85 -29.94 34.98
N ILE A 118 -6.61 -30.86 35.57
CA ILE A 118 -6.18 -32.26 35.77
C ILE A 118 -6.25 -33.07 34.46
N THR A 119 -6.96 -32.56 33.47
CA THR A 119 -7.15 -33.28 32.19
C THR A 119 -5.99 -33.02 31.22
N GLU A 120 -5.13 -32.08 31.52
CA GLU A 120 -4.01 -31.72 30.67
C GLU A 120 -2.83 -32.67 30.90
N GLU A 121 -2.37 -33.31 29.83
CA GLU A 121 -1.26 -34.26 29.91
C GLU A 121 0.06 -33.52 30.09
N LEU A 122 0.92 -34.06 30.96
CA LEU A 122 2.26 -33.55 31.13
C LEU A 122 3.09 -33.83 29.86
N VAL A 123 3.71 -32.81 29.31
CA VAL A 123 4.71 -32.99 28.26
C VAL A 123 5.99 -33.54 28.91
N ILE A 124 6.32 -34.80 28.57
CA ILE A 124 7.48 -35.46 29.10
C ILE A 124 8.74 -34.82 28.56
N PRO A 125 9.67 -34.32 29.43
CA PRO A 125 10.93 -33.76 28.98
C PRO A 125 11.77 -34.78 28.19
N ALA A 126 12.58 -34.31 27.25
CA ALA A 126 13.54 -35.15 26.55
C ALA A 126 14.72 -35.52 27.47
N ASP A 127 15.42 -36.61 27.18
CA ASP A 127 16.60 -37.05 27.95
C ASP A 127 17.65 -35.93 28.06
N GLU A 128 17.84 -35.13 27.03
CA GLU A 128 18.75 -33.97 26.99
C GLU A 128 18.36 -32.90 28.02
N ASP A 129 17.06 -32.69 28.26
CA ASP A 129 16.56 -31.71 29.23
C ASP A 129 16.89 -32.13 30.64
N TYR A 130 16.81 -33.43 30.96
CA TYR A 130 17.22 -33.97 32.24
C TYR A 130 18.72 -33.81 32.45
N ASP A 131 19.56 -34.09 31.46
CA ASP A 131 21.01 -33.94 31.54
C ASP A 131 21.42 -32.48 31.81
N GLN A 132 20.76 -31.54 31.12
CA GLN A 132 21.00 -30.10 31.35
C GLN A 132 20.54 -29.66 32.76
N ALA A 133 19.40 -30.18 33.25
CA ALA A 133 18.85 -29.88 34.55
C ALA A 133 19.67 -30.49 35.72
N LEU A 134 20.48 -31.55 35.49
CA LEU A 134 21.31 -32.22 36.50
C LEU A 134 22.25 -31.27 37.24
N GLU A 135 22.75 -30.22 36.56
CA GLU A 135 23.63 -29.21 37.17
C GLU A 135 22.87 -28.19 38.03
N GLY A 136 21.55 -28.35 38.23
CA GLY A 136 20.71 -27.39 38.96
C GLY A 136 20.42 -26.11 38.19
N LYS A 137 20.71 -26.10 36.88
CA LYS A 137 20.33 -25.03 35.97
C LYS A 137 18.90 -25.22 35.48
N PRO A 138 18.11 -24.16 35.37
CA PRO A 138 16.78 -24.28 34.77
C PRO A 138 16.86 -24.50 33.26
N VAL A 139 16.03 -25.38 32.75
CA VAL A 139 15.93 -25.74 31.33
C VAL A 139 14.52 -25.46 30.82
N PHE A 140 14.38 -24.80 29.66
CA PHE A 140 13.12 -24.65 28.98
C PHE A 140 12.74 -25.94 28.25
N ILE A 141 11.51 -26.39 28.48
CA ILE A 141 10.95 -27.54 27.73
C ILE A 141 10.37 -27.04 26.41
N THR A 142 11.01 -27.45 25.34
CA THR A 142 10.76 -26.89 23.99
C THR A 142 9.47 -27.41 23.34
N ASP A 143 9.00 -28.60 23.75
CA ASP A 143 7.82 -29.24 23.21
C ASP A 143 6.51 -28.86 23.94
N SER A 144 6.58 -27.83 24.77
CA SER A 144 5.41 -27.28 25.43
C SER A 144 4.44 -26.68 24.41
N LEU A 145 3.14 -26.78 24.69
CA LEU A 145 2.11 -26.14 23.89
C LEU A 145 2.46 -24.67 23.64
N GLU A 146 2.21 -24.17 22.43
CA GLU A 146 2.59 -22.79 22.01
C GLU A 146 2.13 -21.67 22.96
N ASN A 147 1.11 -21.98 23.80
CA ASN A 147 0.53 -21.03 24.75
C ASN A 147 1.10 -21.12 26.18
N LYS A 148 2.14 -21.94 26.42
CA LYS A 148 2.75 -22.10 27.73
C LYS A 148 4.26 -21.93 27.71
N THR A 149 4.79 -21.31 28.76
CA THR A 149 6.23 -21.37 29.06
C THR A 149 6.47 -22.38 30.14
N THR A 150 7.21 -23.41 29.80
CA THR A 150 7.51 -24.53 30.70
C THR A 150 9.01 -24.57 31.01
N VAL A 151 9.35 -24.67 32.29
CA VAL A 151 10.74 -24.73 32.77
C VAL A 151 10.89 -25.82 33.80
N MET A 152 11.97 -26.56 33.71
CA MET A 152 12.35 -27.62 34.66
C MET A 152 13.69 -27.35 35.30
N THR A 153 13.86 -27.75 36.56
CA THR A 153 15.14 -27.74 37.27
C THR A 153 15.19 -28.89 38.28
N LYS A 154 16.39 -29.41 38.60
CA LYS A 154 16.57 -30.43 39.59
C LYS A 154 16.47 -29.90 41.03
N LEU A 155 15.75 -30.60 41.90
CA LEU A 155 15.76 -30.33 43.33
C LEU A 155 16.96 -31.05 43.98
N THR A 156 17.98 -30.31 44.37
CA THR A 156 19.23 -30.87 44.87
C THR A 156 19.14 -31.57 46.25
N SER A 157 18.10 -31.24 47.03
CA SER A 157 17.87 -31.81 48.36
C SER A 157 16.94 -33.03 48.35
N LEU A 158 16.40 -33.43 47.20
CA LEU A 158 15.59 -34.60 47.03
C LEU A 158 16.23 -35.55 46.00
N VAL A 159 16.04 -36.87 46.24
CA VAL A 159 16.60 -37.88 45.34
C VAL A 159 15.76 -37.99 44.11
N ASP A 160 16.36 -37.97 42.92
CA ASP A 160 15.74 -38.12 41.62
C ASP A 160 14.42 -37.34 41.46
N THR A 161 14.46 -36.06 41.80
CA THR A 161 13.27 -35.22 41.80
C THR A 161 13.56 -33.92 41.07
N TYR A 162 12.71 -33.62 40.07
CA TYR A 162 12.77 -32.42 39.27
C TYR A 162 11.52 -31.56 39.50
N LEU A 163 11.74 -30.27 39.70
CA LEU A 163 10.66 -29.28 39.71
C LEU A 163 10.36 -28.87 38.30
N TYR A 164 9.13 -29.09 37.85
CA TYR A 164 8.61 -28.75 36.55
C TYR A 164 7.47 -27.74 36.75
N ILE A 165 7.59 -26.55 36.19
CA ILE A 165 6.59 -25.52 36.31
C ILE A 165 6.15 -25.05 34.92
N SER A 166 4.88 -24.70 34.78
CA SER A 166 4.40 -24.06 33.61
C SER A 166 3.56 -22.83 33.93
N ARG A 167 3.65 -21.84 33.07
CA ARG A 167 2.86 -20.61 33.09
C ARG A 167 2.24 -20.38 31.72
N ASN A 168 0.94 -20.13 31.70
CA ASN A 168 0.22 -19.78 30.49
C ASN A 168 0.68 -18.40 30.00
N ILE A 169 0.94 -18.29 28.72
CA ILE A 169 1.13 -17.02 28.04
C ILE A 169 -0.25 -16.43 27.77
N ASP A 170 -0.41 -15.14 28.02
CA ASP A 170 -1.67 -14.48 27.72
C ASP A 170 -2.01 -14.63 26.24
N SER A 171 -3.17 -15.23 25.97
CA SER A 171 -3.64 -15.49 24.62
C SER A 171 -3.80 -14.22 23.79
N GLU A 172 -4.08 -13.07 24.42
CA GLU A 172 -4.13 -11.79 23.73
C GLU A 172 -2.76 -11.37 23.21
N ILE A 173 -1.70 -11.62 23.98
CA ILE A 173 -0.33 -11.29 23.57
C ILE A 173 0.13 -12.16 22.41
N LEU A 174 -0.16 -13.47 22.47
CA LEU A 174 0.11 -14.37 21.35
C LEU A 174 -0.64 -13.95 20.09
N ARG A 175 -1.88 -13.55 20.24
CA ARG A 175 -2.69 -13.02 19.13
C ARG A 175 -2.07 -11.75 18.56
N TYR A 176 -1.71 -10.78 19.42
CA TYR A 176 -1.07 -9.54 18.96
C TYR A 176 0.27 -9.78 18.29
N LEU A 177 1.07 -10.71 18.80
CA LEU A 177 2.34 -11.10 18.17
C LEU A 177 2.10 -11.65 16.75
N ASN A 178 1.17 -12.59 16.63
CA ASN A 178 0.83 -13.22 15.35
C ASN A 178 0.21 -12.22 14.35
N GLU A 179 -0.72 -11.38 14.80
CA GLU A 179 -1.31 -10.31 13.97
C GLU A 179 -0.24 -9.31 13.52
N THR A 180 0.69 -8.96 14.39
CA THR A 180 1.79 -8.03 14.06
C THR A 180 2.80 -8.68 13.12
N GLU A 181 3.15 -9.94 13.32
CA GLU A 181 4.02 -10.70 12.40
C GLU A 181 3.41 -10.83 11.01
N GLN A 182 2.12 -11.11 10.93
CA GLN A 182 1.38 -11.12 9.66
C GLN A 182 1.38 -9.74 9.01
N ALA A 183 1.17 -8.68 9.76
CA ALA A 183 1.20 -7.31 9.26
C ALA A 183 2.60 -6.93 8.74
N VAL A 184 3.67 -7.29 9.46
CA VAL A 184 5.07 -7.12 9.02
C VAL A 184 5.34 -7.88 7.74
N SER A 185 4.98 -9.16 7.69
CA SER A 185 5.16 -10.02 6.52
C SER A 185 4.41 -9.48 5.30
N PHE A 186 3.14 -9.09 5.48
CA PHE A 186 2.35 -8.45 4.44
C PHE A 186 3.02 -7.15 3.95
N TYR A 187 3.46 -6.30 4.88
CA TYR A 187 4.14 -5.06 4.53
C TYR A 187 5.38 -5.31 3.66
N TYR A 188 6.28 -6.21 4.08
CA TYR A 188 7.48 -6.54 3.30
C TYR A 188 7.15 -7.21 1.96
N SER A 189 6.09 -7.99 1.87
CA SER A 189 5.63 -8.57 0.60
C SER A 189 5.18 -7.49 -0.38
N VAL A 190 4.46 -6.47 0.11
CA VAL A 190 4.04 -5.30 -0.68
C VAL A 190 5.26 -4.45 -1.05
N GLU A 191 6.19 -4.20 -0.11
CA GLU A 191 7.43 -3.45 -0.36
C GLU A 191 8.27 -4.10 -1.47
N ASN A 192 8.47 -5.40 -1.41
CA ASN A 192 9.18 -6.14 -2.46
C ASN A 192 8.45 -6.12 -3.82
N SER A 193 7.12 -5.97 -3.80
CA SER A 193 6.30 -5.86 -5.02
C SER A 193 6.18 -4.43 -5.55
N GLN A 194 6.68 -3.43 -4.84
CA GLN A 194 6.55 -2.01 -5.20
C GLN A 194 7.07 -1.69 -6.59
N THR A 195 8.17 -2.31 -7.03
CA THR A 195 8.72 -2.08 -8.37
C THR A 195 7.73 -2.51 -9.45
N GLY A 196 7.05 -3.64 -9.28
CA GLY A 196 6.01 -4.10 -10.20
C GLY A 196 4.80 -3.16 -10.22
N ILE A 197 4.35 -2.72 -9.05
CA ILE A 197 3.24 -1.78 -8.92
C ILE A 197 3.58 -0.44 -9.59
N LYS A 198 4.78 0.11 -9.35
CA LYS A 198 5.26 1.35 -9.99
C LYS A 198 5.30 1.25 -11.51
N VAL A 199 5.82 0.14 -12.03
CA VAL A 199 5.88 -0.11 -13.48
C VAL A 199 4.48 -0.21 -14.06
N THR A 200 3.56 -0.91 -13.41
CA THR A 200 2.16 -1.03 -13.85
C THR A 200 1.47 0.33 -13.88
N PHE A 201 1.60 1.14 -12.81
CA PHE A 201 1.06 2.50 -12.79
C PHE A 201 1.68 3.40 -13.88
N ALA A 202 2.99 3.32 -14.09
CA ALA A 202 3.66 4.07 -15.14
C ALA A 202 3.14 3.70 -16.54
N ILE A 203 2.94 2.41 -16.81
CA ILE A 203 2.37 1.93 -18.08
C ILE A 203 0.94 2.44 -18.26
N ILE A 204 0.07 2.28 -17.26
CA ILE A 204 -1.32 2.77 -17.31
C ILE A 204 -1.32 4.28 -17.57
N TYR A 205 -0.46 5.02 -16.88
CA TYR A 205 -0.35 6.47 -17.03
C TYR A 205 0.09 6.86 -18.45
N ILE A 206 1.09 6.19 -19.02
CA ILE A 206 1.56 6.40 -20.39
C ILE A 206 0.42 6.16 -21.40
N ILE A 207 -0.35 5.08 -21.20
CA ILE A 207 -1.50 4.76 -22.07
C ILE A 207 -2.54 5.89 -22.00
N VAL A 208 -2.93 6.32 -20.80
CA VAL A 208 -3.92 7.39 -20.60
C VAL A 208 -3.45 8.71 -21.23
N VAL A 209 -2.20 9.10 -20.98
CA VAL A 209 -1.63 10.33 -21.57
C VAL A 209 -1.60 10.24 -23.09
N THR A 210 -1.21 9.10 -23.66
CA THR A 210 -1.18 8.90 -25.12
C THR A 210 -2.58 9.01 -25.73
N LEU A 211 -3.60 8.42 -25.11
CA LEU A 211 -5.00 8.54 -25.54
C LEU A 211 -5.50 10.00 -25.48
N LEU A 212 -5.18 10.71 -24.39
CA LEU A 212 -5.55 12.13 -24.25
C LEU A 212 -4.86 12.99 -25.30
N LEU A 213 -3.58 12.75 -25.59
CA LEU A 213 -2.85 13.45 -26.65
C LEU A 213 -3.45 13.18 -28.03
N PHE A 214 -3.80 11.93 -28.33
CA PHE A 214 -4.45 11.57 -29.60
C PHE A 214 -5.81 12.27 -29.73
N LEU A 215 -6.64 12.23 -28.69
CA LEU A 215 -7.93 12.90 -28.66
C LEU A 215 -7.79 14.41 -28.83
N SER A 216 -6.87 15.04 -28.09
CA SER A 216 -6.60 16.47 -28.14
C SER A 216 -6.11 16.90 -29.53
N THR A 217 -5.20 16.14 -30.14
CA THR A 217 -4.69 16.39 -31.48
C THR A 217 -5.81 16.27 -32.52
N SER A 218 -6.67 15.26 -32.41
CA SER A 218 -7.82 15.07 -33.29
C SER A 218 -8.80 16.25 -33.21
N ILE A 219 -9.14 16.70 -32.02
CA ILE A 219 -9.99 17.88 -31.80
C ILE A 219 -9.30 19.13 -32.37
N ALA A 220 -8.03 19.32 -32.13
CA ALA A 220 -7.26 20.49 -32.63
C ALA A 220 -7.25 20.54 -34.17
N ILE A 221 -7.06 19.40 -34.85
CA ILE A 221 -7.08 19.33 -36.32
C ILE A 221 -8.49 19.66 -36.85
N THR A 222 -9.53 19.10 -36.24
CA THR A 222 -10.92 19.33 -36.62
C THR A 222 -11.27 20.81 -36.44
N PHE A 223 -10.92 21.40 -35.31
CA PHE A 223 -11.17 22.80 -35.00
C PHE A 223 -10.41 23.73 -35.95
N ALA A 224 -9.10 23.48 -36.14
CA ALA A 224 -8.29 24.24 -37.07
C ALA A 224 -8.84 24.18 -38.53
N SER A 225 -9.30 23.01 -38.94
CA SER A 225 -9.88 22.84 -40.28
C SER A 225 -11.19 23.59 -40.42
N ARG A 226 -12.04 23.60 -39.39
CA ARG A 226 -13.34 24.34 -39.41
C ARG A 226 -13.17 25.86 -39.43
N LEU A 227 -12.17 26.41 -38.76
CA LEU A 227 -11.91 27.85 -38.67
C LEU A 227 -11.03 28.35 -39.84
N THR A 228 -9.94 27.66 -40.13
CA THR A 228 -8.91 28.14 -41.05
C THR A 228 -9.30 28.06 -42.51
N LYS A 229 -10.00 26.98 -42.90
CA LYS A 229 -10.44 26.82 -44.31
C LYS A 229 -11.38 27.92 -44.79
N PRO A 230 -12.48 28.26 -44.07
CA PRO A 230 -13.34 29.39 -44.48
C PRO A 230 -12.61 30.71 -44.60
N ILE A 231 -11.75 31.01 -43.66
CA ILE A 231 -10.97 32.28 -43.68
C ILE A 231 -10.02 32.34 -44.88
N ILE A 232 -9.29 31.27 -45.19
CA ILE A 232 -8.42 31.22 -46.37
C ILE A 232 -9.22 31.39 -47.67
N ASN A 233 -10.40 30.76 -47.76
CA ASN A 233 -11.27 30.90 -48.92
C ASN A 233 -11.75 32.36 -49.10
N LEU A 234 -12.13 33.04 -48.02
CA LEU A 234 -12.51 34.46 -48.05
C LEU A 234 -11.37 35.36 -48.46
N ILE A 235 -10.13 35.12 -47.92
CA ILE A 235 -8.95 35.86 -48.33
C ILE A 235 -8.64 35.67 -49.80
N GLY A 236 -8.72 34.42 -50.31
CA GLY A 236 -8.49 34.12 -51.72
C GLY A 236 -9.53 34.77 -52.65
N ALA A 237 -10.81 34.74 -52.25
CA ALA A 237 -11.88 35.41 -52.98
C ALA A 237 -11.68 36.96 -52.98
N SER A 238 -11.33 37.53 -51.85
CA SER A 238 -11.04 38.96 -51.71
C SER A 238 -9.85 39.38 -52.60
N ASP A 239 -8.78 38.59 -52.67
CA ASP A 239 -7.64 38.85 -53.54
C ASP A 239 -8.05 38.79 -55.04
N SER A 240 -8.90 37.85 -55.42
CA SER A 240 -9.43 37.72 -56.78
C SER A 240 -10.30 38.93 -57.17
N ILE A 241 -11.19 39.39 -56.28
CA ILE A 241 -12.01 40.55 -56.45
C ILE A 241 -11.16 41.81 -56.62
N SER A 242 -10.11 41.98 -55.83
CA SER A 242 -9.22 43.12 -55.94
C SER A 242 -8.49 43.21 -57.29
N LYS A 243 -8.37 42.09 -57.99
CA LYS A 243 -7.81 41.98 -59.36
C LYS A 243 -8.83 42.11 -60.45
N GLY A 244 -10.11 42.41 -60.11
CA GLY A 244 -11.19 42.62 -61.07
C GLY A 244 -11.94 41.33 -61.45
N ALA A 245 -11.62 40.18 -60.86
CA ALA A 245 -12.34 38.94 -61.14
C ALA A 245 -13.60 38.81 -60.24
N LEU A 246 -14.78 39.23 -60.77
CA LEU A 246 -16.04 39.15 -60.02
C LEU A 246 -16.78 37.83 -60.20
N ASP A 247 -16.25 36.89 -60.97
CA ASP A 247 -16.87 35.57 -61.18
C ASP A 247 -16.47 34.55 -60.11
N VAL A 248 -15.90 35.01 -59.00
CA VAL A 248 -15.44 34.16 -57.87
C VAL A 248 -16.61 33.92 -56.92
N LYS A 249 -16.79 32.67 -56.50
CA LYS A 249 -17.77 32.28 -55.47
C LYS A 249 -17.05 31.61 -54.33
N VAL A 250 -17.27 32.09 -53.10
CA VAL A 250 -16.78 31.43 -51.90
C VAL A 250 -17.60 30.15 -51.69
N PRO A 251 -16.96 28.97 -51.50
CA PRO A 251 -17.68 27.73 -51.25
C PRO A 251 -18.55 27.83 -50.01
N GLU A 252 -19.80 27.37 -50.12
CA GLU A 252 -20.66 27.27 -48.95
C GLU A 252 -20.14 26.20 -48.00
N VAL A 253 -20.08 26.54 -46.72
CA VAL A 253 -19.63 25.60 -45.66
C VAL A 253 -20.90 25.02 -45.05
N GLU A 254 -20.99 23.69 -45.01
CA GLU A 254 -22.12 22.96 -44.39
C GLU A 254 -22.02 23.00 -42.84
N THR A 255 -21.90 24.19 -42.27
CA THR A 255 -21.91 24.40 -40.82
C THR A 255 -23.02 25.39 -40.49
N ASP A 256 -23.75 25.13 -39.40
CA ASP A 256 -24.80 26.04 -38.89
C ASP A 256 -24.23 27.16 -38.00
N ASP A 257 -23.04 27.66 -38.34
CA ASP A 257 -22.35 28.67 -37.58
C ASP A 257 -22.27 30.02 -38.30
N GLU A 258 -21.63 30.99 -37.65
CA GLU A 258 -21.42 32.33 -38.14
C GLU A 258 -20.64 32.37 -39.46
N PHE A 259 -19.82 31.37 -39.77
CA PHE A 259 -19.08 31.27 -41.04
C PHE A 259 -19.96 31.01 -42.24
N LYS A 260 -21.01 30.20 -42.09
CA LYS A 260 -22.02 30.03 -43.17
C LYS A 260 -22.68 31.34 -43.51
N LYS A 261 -23.07 32.10 -42.47
CA LYS A 261 -23.69 33.43 -42.66
C LYS A 261 -22.71 34.42 -43.28
N LEU A 262 -21.43 34.38 -42.83
CA LEU A 262 -20.38 35.23 -43.38
C LEU A 262 -20.13 34.93 -44.87
N ASN A 263 -19.98 33.67 -45.26
CA ASN A 263 -19.78 33.26 -46.65
C ASN A 263 -20.97 33.63 -47.52
N HIS A 264 -22.19 33.44 -47.01
CA HIS A 264 -23.39 33.84 -47.73
C HIS A 264 -23.45 35.36 -47.99
N ASN A 265 -23.22 36.17 -46.97
CA ASN A 265 -23.20 37.64 -47.10
C ASN A 265 -22.07 38.11 -48.01
N PHE A 266 -20.92 37.44 -47.98
CA PHE A 266 -19.79 37.77 -48.86
C PHE A 266 -20.13 37.44 -50.33
N ASN A 267 -20.76 36.31 -50.63
CA ASN A 267 -21.21 35.97 -51.97
C ASN A 267 -22.28 36.95 -52.47
N GLN A 268 -23.22 37.39 -51.63
CA GLN A 268 -24.18 38.44 -51.98
C GLN A 268 -23.48 39.76 -52.29
N MET A 269 -22.44 40.13 -51.59
CA MET A 269 -21.67 41.34 -51.88
C MET A 269 -20.99 41.24 -53.26
N ILE A 270 -20.39 40.10 -53.60
CA ILE A 270 -19.77 39.86 -54.90
C ILE A 270 -20.80 40.03 -56.01
N GLU A 271 -21.97 39.43 -55.85
CA GLU A 271 -23.07 39.50 -56.86
C GLU A 271 -23.50 40.93 -57.09
N ARG A 272 -23.71 41.73 -56.06
CA ARG A 272 -24.01 43.16 -56.15
C ARG A 272 -22.91 43.97 -56.84
N LEU A 273 -21.67 43.68 -56.53
CA LEU A 273 -20.54 44.36 -57.22
C LEU A 273 -20.49 44.04 -58.70
N LYS A 274 -20.75 42.81 -59.08
CA LYS A 274 -20.85 42.38 -60.48
C LYS A 274 -21.98 43.07 -61.17
N GLU A 275 -23.17 43.13 -60.59
CA GLU A 275 -24.33 43.84 -61.15
C GLU A 275 -24.04 45.36 -61.36
N GLN A 276 -23.32 45.97 -60.39
CA GLN A 276 -22.94 47.39 -60.53
C GLN A 276 -21.92 47.60 -61.63
N GLN A 277 -20.91 46.69 -61.75
CA GLN A 277 -19.94 46.78 -62.85
C GLN A 277 -20.60 46.61 -64.21
N ASP A 278 -21.52 45.68 -64.37
CA ASP A 278 -22.23 45.47 -65.62
C ASP A 278 -23.10 46.67 -65.99
N LYS A 279 -23.74 47.30 -65.00
CA LYS A 279 -24.49 48.54 -65.22
C LYS A 279 -23.61 49.67 -65.70
N LEU A 280 -22.44 49.87 -65.08
CA LEU A 280 -21.48 50.88 -65.51
C LEU A 280 -21.01 50.66 -66.96
N LEU A 281 -20.64 49.41 -67.28
CA LEU A 281 -20.23 49.06 -68.65
C LEU A 281 -21.34 49.30 -69.68
N ILE A 282 -22.58 49.07 -69.33
CA ILE A 282 -23.76 49.36 -70.20
C ILE A 282 -23.87 50.88 -70.32
N THR A 283 -23.76 51.64 -69.22
CA THR A 283 -23.87 53.13 -69.28
C THR A 283 -22.73 53.72 -70.08
N GLU A 284 -21.48 53.34 -69.90
CA GLU A 284 -20.32 53.76 -70.69
C GLU A 284 -20.52 53.46 -72.22
N ARG A 285 -21.10 52.30 -72.57
CA ARG A 285 -21.44 51.94 -73.93
C ARG A 285 -22.48 52.87 -74.50
N TYR A 286 -23.56 53.20 -73.77
CA TYR A 286 -24.57 54.15 -74.19
C TYR A 286 -24.02 55.56 -74.39
N GLU A 287 -23.21 56.06 -73.46
CA GLU A 287 -22.54 57.36 -73.55
C GLU A 287 -21.55 57.42 -74.75
N ALA A 288 -20.82 56.31 -74.98
CA ALA A 288 -19.94 56.22 -76.14
C ALA A 288 -20.75 56.21 -77.49
N TRP A 289 -21.94 55.63 -77.49
CA TRP A 289 -22.84 55.63 -78.67
C TRP A 289 -23.51 56.97 -78.91
N GLU A 290 -23.85 57.74 -77.87
CA GLU A 290 -24.44 59.09 -77.99
C GLU A 290 -23.42 60.13 -78.46
N SER A 291 -22.13 59.87 -78.26
CA SER A 291 -21.00 60.77 -78.61
C SER A 291 -20.55 60.60 -80.12
N VAL A 292 -21.12 59.68 -80.90
CA VAL A 292 -20.83 59.44 -82.30
C VAL A 292 -21.96 59.98 -83.19
#